data_f5abffa49d1a5f1da7b0cd7e9dc1c2aa
#
_entry.id   f5abffa49d1a5f1da7b0cd7e9dc1c2aa
#
_cell.length_a   1.000
_cell.length_b   1.000
_cell.length_c   1.000
_cell.angle_alpha   90.00
_cell.angle_beta   90.00
_cell.angle_gamma   90.00
#
_symmetry.space_group_name_H-M   'P 1'
#
loop_
_entity.id
_entity.type
_entity.pdbx_description
1 polymer ?
#
loop_
_entity_poly.entity_id
_entity_poly.type
_entity_poly.pdbx_seq_one_letter_code
_entity_poly.pdbx_strand_id
1 'polypeptide(L)'
;GASELSVQNASHSRTFCFIEDAVEMIVRLSEHPESVGKVLNVGNQAPEITIGNLALEIVKIMKKKMTIVPMDGPTHSPSRRCPDMRLTQQLIGYDPKNDLATGLRRTYDWYRVNI
;
A
#
# COMPACT_ATOMS: atom_id res chain seq x y z
N GLY A 1 -25.44 -9.49 4.87
CA GLY A 1 -24.37 -8.57 4.59
C GLY A 1 -24.38 -8.09 3.15
N ALA A 2 -23.61 -7.09 2.85
CA ALA A 2 -23.49 -6.57 1.50
C ALA A 2 -22.90 -7.64 0.56
N SER A 3 -23.50 -7.80 -0.64
CA SER A 3 -23.00 -8.69 -1.68
C SER A 3 -22.16 -7.96 -2.73
N GLU A 4 -22.12 -6.64 -2.68
CA GLU A 4 -21.40 -5.79 -3.61
C GLU A 4 -20.51 -4.79 -2.86
N LEU A 5 -19.37 -4.52 -3.44
CA LEU A 5 -18.42 -3.51 -2.96
C LEU A 5 -18.14 -2.52 -4.09
N SER A 6 -18.59 -1.28 -3.92
CA SER A 6 -18.33 -0.20 -4.86
C SER A 6 -16.90 0.31 -4.68
N VAL A 7 -16.15 0.40 -5.78
CA VAL A 7 -14.73 0.79 -5.75
C VAL A 7 -14.50 1.93 -6.75
N GLN A 8 -14.12 3.09 -6.24
CA GLN A 8 -13.81 4.26 -7.07
C GLN A 8 -12.45 4.09 -7.75
N ASN A 9 -12.35 4.55 -8.99
CA ASN A 9 -11.10 4.52 -9.76
C ASN A 9 -10.41 3.15 -9.75
N ALA A 10 -11.20 2.08 -9.94
CA ALA A 10 -10.73 0.69 -9.84
C ALA A 10 -9.56 0.36 -10.79
N SER A 11 -9.43 1.09 -11.91
CA SER A 11 -8.34 0.92 -12.89
C SER A 11 -7.05 1.63 -12.52
N HIS A 12 -7.07 2.50 -11.52
CA HIS A 12 -5.87 3.22 -11.07
C HIS A 12 -4.91 2.27 -10.36
N SER A 13 -3.61 2.45 -10.58
CA SER A 13 -2.55 1.63 -9.99
C SER A 13 -1.85 2.33 -8.84
N ARG A 14 -1.49 1.57 -7.84
CA ARG A 14 -0.73 2.02 -6.66
C ARG A 14 0.25 0.94 -6.23
N THR A 15 1.20 1.33 -5.42
CA THR A 15 1.98 0.41 -4.59
C THR A 15 1.58 0.61 -3.13
N PHE A 16 1.79 -0.41 -2.33
CA PHE A 16 1.42 -0.38 -0.92
C PHE A 16 2.59 -0.82 -0.06
N CYS A 17 2.74 -0.20 1.09
CA CYS A 17 3.79 -0.51 2.05
C CYS A 17 3.15 -0.77 3.41
N PHE A 18 3.46 -1.94 4.00
CA PHE A 18 2.95 -2.26 5.34
C PHE A 18 3.53 -1.29 6.36
N ILE A 19 2.71 -0.94 7.35
CA ILE A 19 3.07 0.11 8.33
C ILE A 19 4.39 -0.17 9.06
N GLU A 20 4.68 -1.41 9.41
CA GLU A 20 5.94 -1.74 10.09
C GLU A 20 7.15 -1.47 9.21
N ASP A 21 7.07 -1.78 7.91
CA ASP A 21 8.14 -1.49 6.96
C ASP A 21 8.33 0.02 6.79
N ALA A 22 7.23 0.76 6.69
CA ALA A 22 7.28 2.22 6.57
C ALA A 22 7.91 2.85 7.81
N VAL A 23 7.52 2.41 9.00
CA VAL A 23 8.07 2.92 10.27
C VAL A 23 9.56 2.62 10.36
N GLU A 24 9.99 1.42 10.01
CA GLU A 24 11.41 1.05 10.01
C GLU A 24 12.23 1.94 9.08
N MET A 25 11.73 2.22 7.87
CA MET A 25 12.40 3.14 6.95
C MET A 25 12.50 4.54 7.54
N ILE A 26 11.43 5.06 8.14
CA ILE A 26 11.41 6.40 8.75
C ILE A 26 12.43 6.48 9.87
N VAL A 27 12.50 5.48 10.76
CA VAL A 27 13.45 5.45 11.87
C VAL A 27 14.88 5.45 11.33
N ARG A 28 15.19 4.58 10.38
CA ARG A 28 16.54 4.50 9.78
C ARG A 28 16.93 5.80 9.09
N LEU A 29 16.03 6.42 8.34
CA LEU A 29 16.27 7.70 7.69
C LEU A 29 16.50 8.82 8.72
N SER A 30 15.71 8.83 9.81
CA SER A 30 15.86 9.85 10.87
C SER A 30 17.21 9.77 11.58
N GLU A 31 17.81 8.60 11.64
CA GLU A 31 19.11 8.36 12.27
C GLU A 31 20.29 8.50 11.31
N HIS A 32 20.04 8.60 10.00
CA HIS A 32 21.09 8.66 8.98
C HIS A 32 21.56 10.09 8.76
N PRO A 33 22.87 10.42 8.99
CA PRO A 33 23.36 11.79 8.88
C PRO A 33 23.15 12.42 7.49
N GLU A 34 23.23 11.60 6.43
CA GLU A 34 23.11 12.09 5.06
C GLU A 34 21.66 12.35 4.63
N SER A 35 20.68 12.03 5.47
CA SER A 35 19.26 12.32 5.18
C SER A 35 18.90 13.79 5.45
N VAL A 36 19.72 14.48 6.23
CA VAL A 36 19.47 15.87 6.63
C VAL A 36 19.35 16.78 5.41
N GLY A 37 18.26 17.54 5.35
CA GLY A 37 17.99 18.47 4.26
C GLY A 37 17.52 17.82 2.96
N LYS A 38 17.26 16.52 2.96
CA LYS A 38 16.80 15.79 1.76
C LYS A 38 15.33 15.43 1.86
N VAL A 39 14.67 15.40 0.71
CA VAL A 39 13.33 14.83 0.55
C VAL A 39 13.49 13.39 0.09
N LEU A 40 13.01 12.44 0.89
CA LEU A 40 13.19 11.02 0.66
C LEU A 40 11.85 10.30 0.67
N ASN A 41 11.64 9.40 -0.29
CA ASN A 41 10.42 8.62 -0.37
C ASN A 41 10.46 7.46 0.62
N VAL A 42 9.29 7.14 1.18
CA VAL A 42 9.07 5.97 2.03
C VAL A 42 7.92 5.17 1.43
N GLY A 43 8.16 3.93 1.07
CA GLY A 43 7.15 3.09 0.46
C GLY A 43 7.74 1.88 -0.24
N ASN A 44 6.91 1.23 -1.06
CA ASN A 44 7.31 0.15 -1.95
C ASN A 44 7.26 0.59 -3.40
N GLN A 45 8.23 0.14 -4.18
CA GLN A 45 8.27 0.38 -5.61
C GLN A 45 7.53 -0.71 -6.40
N ALA A 46 7.29 -1.85 -5.78
CA ALA A 46 6.61 -3.01 -6.37
C ALA A 46 5.91 -3.84 -5.28
N PRO A 47 4.90 -4.64 -5.64
CA PRO A 47 4.26 -4.67 -6.94
C PRO A 47 3.28 -3.49 -7.13
N GLU A 48 3.12 -3.07 -8.38
CA GLU A 48 2.01 -2.18 -8.73
C GLU A 48 0.74 -3.02 -8.88
N ILE A 49 -0.34 -2.57 -8.26
CA ILE A 49 -1.62 -3.25 -8.30
C ILE A 49 -2.74 -2.24 -8.54
N THR A 50 -3.74 -2.61 -9.34
CA THR A 50 -4.93 -1.76 -9.50
C THR A 50 -5.77 -1.79 -8.23
N ILE A 51 -6.48 -0.71 -7.97
CA ILE A 51 -7.39 -0.62 -6.82
C ILE A 51 -8.45 -1.71 -6.88
N GLY A 52 -8.94 -2.04 -8.08
CA GLY A 52 -9.88 -3.15 -8.27
C GLY A 52 -9.31 -4.49 -7.86
N ASN A 53 -8.09 -4.80 -8.27
CA ASN A 53 -7.41 -6.04 -7.89
C ASN A 53 -7.08 -6.08 -6.40
N LEU A 54 -6.72 -4.95 -5.81
CA LEU A 54 -6.53 -4.85 -4.36
C LEU A 54 -7.80 -5.20 -3.61
N ALA A 55 -8.94 -4.68 -4.06
CA ALA A 55 -10.25 -4.98 -3.46
C ALA A 55 -10.55 -6.48 -3.54
N LEU A 56 -10.24 -7.14 -4.68
CA LEU A 56 -10.41 -8.58 -4.83
C LEU A 56 -9.54 -9.37 -3.85
N GLU A 57 -8.30 -8.98 -3.65
CA GLU A 57 -7.41 -9.62 -2.67
C GLU A 57 -7.93 -9.46 -1.23
N ILE A 58 -8.45 -8.29 -0.89
CA ILE A 58 -9.05 -8.05 0.43
C ILE A 58 -10.29 -8.92 0.66
N VAL A 59 -11.18 -8.97 -0.32
CA VAL A 59 -12.40 -9.80 -0.25
C VAL A 59 -12.04 -11.28 -0.07
N LYS A 60 -11.00 -11.75 -0.76
CA LYS A 60 -10.50 -13.11 -0.63
C LYS A 60 -9.98 -13.41 0.79
N ILE A 61 -9.21 -12.48 1.36
CA ILE A 61 -8.70 -12.59 2.74
C ILE A 61 -9.86 -12.65 3.74
N MET A 62 -10.89 -11.85 3.51
CA MET A 62 -12.08 -11.82 4.36
C MET A 62 -12.93 -13.08 4.23
N LYS A 63 -12.66 -13.93 3.25
CA LYS A 63 -13.45 -15.15 2.93
C LYS A 63 -14.93 -14.85 2.70
N LYS A 64 -15.21 -13.70 2.07
CA LYS A 64 -16.57 -13.27 1.72
C LYS A 64 -16.77 -13.38 0.21
N LYS A 65 -18.03 -13.58 -0.18
CA LYS A 65 -18.41 -13.53 -1.59
C LYS A 65 -18.96 -12.14 -1.87
N MET A 66 -18.21 -11.32 -2.56
CA MET A 66 -18.61 -9.96 -2.93
C MET A 66 -18.23 -9.68 -4.38
N THR A 67 -19.13 -9.01 -5.09
CA THR A 67 -18.86 -8.50 -6.44
C THR A 67 -18.25 -7.11 -6.33
N ILE A 68 -17.14 -6.88 -7.01
CA ILE A 68 -16.54 -5.56 -7.09
C ILE A 68 -17.24 -4.78 -8.20
N VAL A 69 -17.81 -3.64 -7.85
CA VAL A 69 -18.50 -2.74 -8.77
C VAL A 69 -17.63 -1.50 -9.00
N PRO A 70 -16.99 -1.38 -10.17
CA PRO A 70 -16.20 -0.19 -10.48
C PRO A 70 -17.09 1.06 -10.56
N MET A 71 -16.62 2.14 -10.00
CA MET A 71 -17.29 3.44 -10.03
C MET A 71 -16.30 4.54 -10.43
N ASP A 72 -16.85 5.62 -11.00
CA ASP A 72 -16.07 6.81 -11.24
C ASP A 72 -15.69 7.46 -9.91
N GLY A 73 -14.45 7.91 -9.81
CA GLY A 73 -13.94 8.66 -8.67
C GLY A 73 -13.52 10.07 -9.07
N PRO A 74 -12.80 10.78 -8.19
CA PRO A 74 -12.30 12.12 -8.50
C PRO A 74 -11.48 12.14 -9.79
N THR A 75 -11.81 13.05 -10.68
CA THR A 75 -11.18 13.14 -12.02
C THR A 75 -9.72 13.57 -11.98
N HIS A 76 -9.32 14.28 -10.93
CA HIS A 76 -7.94 14.74 -10.72
C HIS A 76 -7.05 13.74 -9.99
N SER A 77 -7.57 12.59 -9.62
CA SER A 77 -6.77 11.52 -9.00
C SER A 77 -5.83 10.91 -10.04
N PRO A 78 -4.52 10.79 -9.76
CA PRO A 78 -3.59 10.20 -10.73
C PRO A 78 -3.93 8.74 -11.02
N SER A 79 -3.87 8.37 -12.31
CA SER A 79 -4.12 6.98 -12.73
C SER A 79 -3.02 6.02 -12.26
N ARG A 80 -1.82 6.54 -12.00
CA ARG A 80 -0.67 5.78 -11.50
C ARG A 80 0.07 6.58 -10.45
N ARG A 81 0.43 5.92 -9.36
CA ARG A 81 1.33 6.49 -8.36
C ARG A 81 2.25 5.40 -7.84
N CYS A 82 3.54 5.60 -8.04
CA CYS A 82 4.58 4.64 -7.64
C CYS A 82 5.81 5.43 -7.20
N PRO A 83 6.31 5.26 -5.97
CA PRO A 83 7.48 5.99 -5.52
C PRO A 83 8.76 5.46 -6.17
N ASP A 84 9.70 6.35 -6.45
CA ASP A 84 11.05 5.99 -6.78
C ASP A 84 11.85 5.86 -5.48
N MET A 85 12.28 4.65 -5.17
CA MET A 85 12.96 4.33 -3.91
C MET A 85 14.48 4.35 -3.99
N ARG A 86 15.09 4.76 -5.13
CA ARG A 86 16.53 4.67 -5.34
C ARG A 86 17.35 5.43 -4.31
N LEU A 87 16.99 6.69 -4.03
CA LEU A 87 17.72 7.51 -3.05
C LEU A 87 17.62 6.92 -1.64
N THR A 88 16.43 6.52 -1.23
CA THR A 88 16.22 5.89 0.06
C THR A 88 17.04 4.60 0.19
N GLN A 89 17.03 3.76 -0.84
CA GLN A 89 17.80 2.50 -0.86
C GLN A 89 19.30 2.75 -0.81
N GLN A 90 19.79 3.78 -1.47
CA GLN A 90 21.21 4.15 -1.39
C GLN A 90 21.64 4.52 0.03
N LEU A 91 20.76 5.17 0.79
CA LEU A 91 21.08 5.60 2.14
C LEU A 91 20.93 4.47 3.17
N ILE A 92 19.82 3.75 3.17
CA ILE A 92 19.50 2.80 4.25
C ILE A 92 19.57 1.33 3.84
N GLY A 93 19.53 1.02 2.54
CA GLY A 93 19.62 -0.37 2.06
C GLY A 93 18.52 -1.29 2.61
N TYR A 94 17.37 -0.74 3.00
CA TYR A 94 16.30 -1.52 3.62
C TYR A 94 15.28 -1.98 2.60
N ASP A 95 15.05 -3.28 2.53
CA ASP A 95 13.99 -3.86 1.74
C ASP A 95 12.79 -4.20 2.62
N PRO A 96 11.56 -3.83 2.22
CA PRO A 96 10.36 -4.21 2.97
C PRO A 96 10.28 -5.72 3.18
N LYS A 97 9.95 -6.12 4.40
CA LYS A 97 9.90 -7.53 4.82
C LYS A 97 8.54 -8.17 4.64
N ASN A 98 7.50 -7.36 4.51
CA ASN A 98 6.14 -7.84 4.38
C ASN A 98 5.66 -7.65 2.94
N ASP A 99 5.34 -8.73 2.25
CA ASP A 99 4.71 -8.66 0.95
C ASP A 99 3.25 -8.15 1.07
N LEU A 100 2.62 -7.90 -0.07
CA LEU A 100 1.26 -7.35 -0.09
C LEU A 100 0.28 -8.26 0.64
N ALA A 101 0.32 -9.56 0.38
CA ALA A 101 -0.61 -10.52 0.99
C ALA A 101 -0.45 -10.57 2.51
N THR A 102 0.78 -10.61 3.01
CA THR A 102 1.09 -10.59 4.44
C THR A 102 0.61 -9.29 5.09
N GLY A 103 0.91 -8.16 4.47
CA GLY A 103 0.50 -6.85 4.99
C GLY A 103 -1.01 -6.69 5.04
N LEU A 104 -1.73 -7.12 3.99
CA LEU A 104 -3.19 -7.07 3.96
C LEU A 104 -3.81 -7.95 5.04
N ARG A 105 -3.28 -9.17 5.24
CA ARG A 105 -3.78 -10.09 6.26
C ARG A 105 -3.59 -9.53 7.66
N ARG A 106 -2.40 -9.02 7.96
CA ARG A 106 -2.10 -8.43 9.27
C ARG A 106 -2.94 -7.20 9.54
N THR A 107 -3.18 -6.37 8.52
CA THR A 107 -4.06 -5.21 8.60
C THR A 107 -5.50 -5.64 8.88
N TYR A 108 -6.01 -6.63 8.16
CA TYR A 108 -7.36 -7.17 8.37
C TYR A 108 -7.52 -7.74 9.78
N ASP A 109 -6.55 -8.53 10.24
CA ASP A 109 -6.60 -9.13 11.58
C ASP A 109 -6.64 -8.06 12.66
N TRP A 110 -5.88 -6.98 12.49
CA TRP A 110 -5.90 -5.85 13.43
C TRP A 110 -7.27 -5.17 13.46
N TYR A 111 -7.84 -4.85 12.31
CA TYR A 111 -9.16 -4.21 12.23
C TYR A 111 -10.25 -5.09 12.82
N ARG A 112 -10.19 -6.38 12.57
CA ARG A 112 -11.18 -7.34 13.09
C ARG A 112 -11.24 -7.37 14.61
N VAL A 113 -10.11 -7.14 15.28
CA VAL A 113 -10.01 -7.18 16.74
C VAL A 113 -10.25 -5.80 17.36
N ASN A 114 -9.87 -4.72 16.69
CA ASN A 114 -9.82 -3.38 17.28
C ASN A 114 -10.96 -2.46 16.82
N ILE A 115 -11.72 -2.84 15.83
CA ILE A 115 -12.86 -2.12 15.29
C ILE A 115 -14.01 -3.10 15.04
#